data_1f025b854f7080944386a2e73d151ef3
#
_entry.id   1f025b854f7080944386a2e73d151ef3
#
_cell.length_a   1.000
_cell.length_b   1.000
_cell.length_c   1.000
_cell.angle_alpha   90.00
_cell.angle_beta   90.00
_cell.angle_gamma   90.00
#
_symmetry.space_group_name_H-M   'P 1'
#
loop_
_entity.id
_entity.type
_entity.pdbx_description
1 polymer ?
#
loop_
_entity_poly.entity_id
_entity_poly.type
_entity_poly.pdbx_seq_one_letter_code
_entity_poly.pdbx_strand_id
1 'polypeptide(L)'
;LKVLDRIGHLKALGVNTIYFGPVFESLWHGYDTSDYYRTDSRLGSMEDFQNVFRALKENGFKIVLDGVFNHVGRGFEPFRDLQEKGEASIYKDWFCNVHFGSSTPLGDAFSYDTWQGNWELVKLNLKNKAVVDHLLGAVKMWVETFDIDGLRLDAADCIDKEFFKQLKVYTQGLKKDFWLMGEIIHGDYKMWANPDMMHSVTNYECWKGIYSSHNDKNYFEIAHSLRRQFAKGGIYENLRLYNFLDNHDVNRIASLLKNPADLENAYTMLFCMPGIPSVYYGSEWGIAGVKTSGK
;
A
#
# COMPACT_ATOMS: atom_id res chain seq x y z
N LEU A 1 19.50 -1.33 -6.07
CA LEU A 1 20.81 -1.23 -5.40
C LEU A 1 21.04 0.12 -4.72
N LYS A 2 20.57 1.25 -5.28
CA LYS A 2 20.81 2.59 -4.71
C LYS A 2 20.34 2.80 -3.27
N VAL A 3 19.37 2.03 -2.79
CA VAL A 3 18.94 2.09 -1.38
C VAL A 3 20.05 1.70 -0.41
N LEU A 4 20.95 0.81 -0.82
CA LEU A 4 22.09 0.39 0.01
C LEU A 4 23.06 1.53 0.29
N ASP A 5 23.22 2.47 -0.65
CA ASP A 5 24.04 3.67 -0.48
C ASP A 5 23.48 4.62 0.59
N ARG A 6 22.24 4.41 1.02
CA ARG A 6 21.51 5.24 1.99
C ARG A 6 21.37 4.61 3.37
N ILE A 7 21.92 3.43 3.61
CA ILE A 7 21.81 2.73 4.92
C ILE A 7 22.27 3.63 6.08
N GLY A 8 23.40 4.31 5.93
CA GLY A 8 23.92 5.21 6.96
C GLY A 8 22.96 6.37 7.25
N HIS A 9 22.38 6.97 6.22
CA HIS A 9 21.38 8.04 6.33
C HIS A 9 20.10 7.55 7.01
N LEU A 10 19.57 6.39 6.60
CA LEU A 10 18.36 5.81 7.19
C LEU A 10 18.55 5.48 8.68
N LYS A 11 19.73 4.96 9.05
CA LYS A 11 20.07 4.74 10.47
C LYS A 11 20.16 6.05 11.26
N ALA A 12 20.74 7.09 10.68
CA ALA A 12 20.86 8.40 11.33
C ALA A 12 19.49 9.06 11.55
N LEU A 13 18.53 8.81 10.66
CA LEU A 13 17.12 9.21 10.84
C LEU A 13 16.37 8.37 11.88
N GLY A 14 16.93 7.29 12.37
CA GLY A 14 16.25 6.37 13.30
C GLY A 14 15.24 5.44 12.62
N VAL A 15 15.31 5.29 11.30
CA VAL A 15 14.44 4.36 10.56
C VAL A 15 14.74 2.92 10.97
N ASN A 16 13.70 2.16 11.26
CA ASN A 16 13.78 0.73 11.58
C ASN A 16 13.03 -0.17 10.60
N THR A 17 12.20 0.42 9.75
CA THR A 17 11.37 -0.31 8.79
C THR A 17 11.38 0.44 7.46
N ILE A 18 11.55 -0.29 6.37
CA ILE A 18 11.48 0.27 5.01
C ILE A 18 10.26 -0.32 4.31
N TYR A 19 9.37 0.56 3.87
CA TYR A 19 8.25 0.22 3.02
C TYR A 19 8.63 0.50 1.56
N PHE A 20 8.57 -0.53 0.74
CA PHE A 20 8.74 -0.44 -0.71
C PHE A 20 7.37 -0.41 -1.37
N GLY A 21 7.16 0.52 -2.29
CA GLY A 21 6.03 0.50 -3.21
C GLY A 21 6.03 -0.78 -4.07
N PRO A 22 5.12 -0.92 -5.06
CA PRO A 22 5.02 -2.14 -5.85
C PRO A 22 6.35 -2.51 -6.52
N VAL A 23 6.82 -3.74 -6.30
CA VAL A 23 8.11 -4.24 -6.81
C VAL A 23 7.96 -5.42 -7.77
N PHE A 24 6.73 -5.89 -7.97
CA PHE A 24 6.44 -7.04 -8.82
C PHE A 24 6.12 -6.64 -10.25
N GLU A 25 6.25 -7.59 -11.18
CA GLU A 25 6.13 -7.34 -12.62
C GLU A 25 4.81 -6.65 -12.95
N SER A 26 4.89 -5.58 -13.72
CA SER A 26 3.75 -4.76 -14.13
C SER A 26 4.01 -4.12 -15.49
N LEU A 27 2.95 -3.65 -16.17
CA LEU A 27 3.11 -3.01 -17.47
C LEU A 27 3.57 -1.55 -17.33
N TRP A 28 3.07 -0.82 -16.32
CA TRP A 28 3.25 0.64 -16.24
C TRP A 28 3.81 1.11 -14.90
N HIS A 29 2.95 1.22 -13.89
CA HIS A 29 3.24 1.97 -12.65
C HIS A 29 3.42 1.10 -11.40
N GLY A 30 3.37 -0.22 -11.55
CA GLY A 30 3.51 -1.16 -10.43
C GLY A 30 2.18 -1.59 -9.81
N TYR A 31 1.15 -0.74 -9.84
CA TYR A 31 -0.19 -1.10 -9.34
C TYR A 31 -1.02 -1.90 -10.35
N ASP A 32 -0.56 -2.04 -11.55
CA ASP A 32 -1.10 -2.89 -12.61
C ASP A 32 -0.33 -4.22 -12.68
N THR A 33 -0.25 -4.92 -11.56
CA THR A 33 0.52 -6.17 -11.41
C THR A 33 0.15 -7.18 -12.49
N SER A 34 1.15 -7.73 -13.16
CA SER A 34 1.01 -8.76 -14.17
C SER A 34 1.57 -10.12 -13.74
N ASP A 35 2.48 -10.14 -12.77
CA ASP A 35 3.00 -11.37 -12.16
C ASP A 35 3.47 -11.10 -10.73
N TYR A 36 2.84 -11.78 -9.76
CA TYR A 36 3.20 -11.68 -8.33
C TYR A 36 4.44 -12.48 -7.93
N TYR A 37 4.92 -13.35 -8.82
CA TYR A 37 6.03 -14.26 -8.53
C TYR A 37 7.36 -13.78 -9.13
N ARG A 38 7.35 -12.67 -9.84
CA ARG A 38 8.53 -12.06 -10.45
C ARG A 38 8.65 -10.60 -10.05
N THR A 39 9.87 -10.18 -9.73
CA THR A 39 10.17 -8.76 -9.57
C THR A 39 10.10 -8.05 -10.91
N ASP A 40 9.71 -6.78 -10.87
CA ASP A 40 9.66 -5.94 -12.08
C ASP A 40 11.06 -5.81 -12.69
N SER A 41 11.19 -6.25 -13.92
CA SER A 41 12.47 -6.28 -14.64
C SER A 41 13.11 -4.90 -14.80
N ARG A 42 12.30 -3.83 -14.74
CA ARG A 42 12.77 -2.44 -14.75
C ARG A 42 13.47 -2.03 -13.47
N LEU A 43 13.19 -2.71 -12.34
CA LEU A 43 13.74 -2.42 -11.03
C LEU A 43 14.97 -3.29 -10.71
N GLY A 44 15.01 -4.50 -11.22
CA GLY A 44 16.09 -5.45 -11.03
C GLY A 44 15.64 -6.91 -11.08
N SER A 45 16.59 -7.83 -11.02
CA SER A 45 16.31 -9.26 -10.97
C SER A 45 15.85 -9.72 -9.58
N MET A 46 15.29 -10.92 -9.50
CA MET A 46 14.97 -11.57 -8.22
C MET A 46 16.20 -11.67 -7.30
N GLU A 47 17.37 -11.95 -7.88
CA GLU A 47 18.63 -12.03 -7.15
C GLU A 47 19.05 -10.65 -6.61
N ASP A 48 18.89 -9.58 -7.39
CA ASP A 48 19.16 -8.21 -6.93
C ASP A 48 18.30 -7.86 -5.71
N PHE A 49 17.00 -8.20 -5.74
CA PHE A 49 16.11 -7.96 -4.61
C PHE A 49 16.49 -8.81 -3.39
N GLN A 50 16.80 -10.07 -3.56
CA GLN A 50 17.30 -10.93 -2.46
C GLN A 50 18.54 -10.33 -1.80
N ASN A 51 19.51 -9.86 -2.59
CA ASN A 51 20.75 -9.27 -2.10
C ASN A 51 20.48 -7.95 -1.36
N VAL A 52 19.62 -7.08 -1.92
CA VAL A 52 19.23 -5.82 -1.28
C VAL A 52 18.54 -6.08 0.05
N PHE A 53 17.52 -6.96 0.07
CA PHE A 53 16.75 -7.21 1.28
C PHE A 53 17.59 -7.91 2.36
N ARG A 54 18.46 -8.84 1.98
CA ARG A 54 19.41 -9.44 2.91
C ARG A 54 20.30 -8.37 3.56
N ALA A 55 20.90 -7.49 2.77
CA ALA A 55 21.74 -6.41 3.27
C ALA A 55 20.98 -5.45 4.21
N LEU A 56 19.72 -5.13 3.89
CA LEU A 56 18.87 -4.31 4.76
C LEU A 56 18.58 -5.04 6.08
N LYS A 57 18.23 -6.32 6.04
CA LYS A 57 17.96 -7.15 7.22
C LYS A 57 19.21 -7.25 8.12
N GLU A 58 20.40 -7.51 7.55
CA GLU A 58 21.68 -7.53 8.28
C GLU A 58 21.99 -6.18 8.94
N ASN A 59 21.47 -5.09 8.40
CA ASN A 59 21.56 -3.75 8.98
C ASN A 59 20.46 -3.40 9.98
N GLY A 60 19.57 -4.36 10.31
CA GLY A 60 18.55 -4.24 11.34
C GLY A 60 17.23 -3.65 10.87
N PHE A 61 17.03 -3.46 9.56
CA PHE A 61 15.76 -2.98 9.02
C PHE A 61 14.75 -4.11 8.89
N LYS A 62 13.48 -3.77 9.14
CA LYS A 62 12.32 -4.56 8.71
C LYS A 62 11.88 -4.14 7.31
N ILE A 63 11.28 -5.07 6.58
CA ILE A 63 10.87 -4.86 5.19
C ILE A 63 9.36 -5.06 5.06
N VAL A 64 8.70 -4.05 4.52
CA VAL A 64 7.27 -4.08 4.17
C VAL A 64 7.15 -3.90 2.66
N LEU A 65 6.40 -4.78 2.00
CA LEU A 65 6.10 -4.65 0.57
C LEU A 65 4.66 -4.21 0.33
N ASP A 66 4.40 -3.69 -0.86
CA ASP A 66 3.05 -3.37 -1.32
C ASP A 66 2.35 -4.62 -1.84
N GLY A 67 1.17 -4.91 -1.32
CA GLY A 67 0.29 -5.98 -1.75
C GLY A 67 -0.89 -5.42 -2.53
N VAL A 68 -0.83 -5.49 -3.86
CA VAL A 68 -1.90 -5.04 -4.75
C VAL A 68 -2.84 -6.22 -5.03
N PHE A 69 -3.86 -6.41 -4.18
CA PHE A 69 -4.71 -7.61 -4.21
C PHE A 69 -6.16 -7.33 -4.61
N ASN A 70 -6.56 -6.05 -4.72
CA ASN A 70 -7.90 -5.71 -5.20
C ASN A 70 -8.04 -5.94 -6.71
N HIS A 71 -7.00 -5.68 -7.46
CA HIS A 71 -7.00 -5.68 -8.93
C HIS A 71 -5.63 -6.09 -9.49
N VAL A 72 -5.63 -6.39 -10.77
CA VAL A 72 -4.42 -6.70 -11.57
C VAL A 72 -4.41 -5.88 -12.84
N GLY A 73 -3.24 -5.76 -13.46
CA GLY A 73 -3.10 -5.22 -14.81
C GLY A 73 -3.59 -6.19 -15.88
N ARG A 74 -3.86 -5.66 -17.07
CA ARG A 74 -4.31 -6.46 -18.23
C ARG A 74 -3.23 -7.42 -18.76
N GLY A 75 -1.97 -7.26 -18.32
CA GLY A 75 -0.87 -8.19 -18.60
C GLY A 75 -0.86 -9.45 -17.75
N PHE A 76 -1.74 -9.55 -16.73
CA PHE A 76 -1.85 -10.72 -15.88
C PHE A 76 -2.25 -11.96 -16.70
N GLU A 77 -1.46 -13.02 -16.59
CA GLU A 77 -1.62 -14.20 -17.48
C GLU A 77 -3.05 -14.78 -17.47
N PRO A 78 -3.73 -14.99 -16.33
CA PRO A 78 -5.12 -15.44 -16.31
C PRO A 78 -6.09 -14.48 -17.03
N PHE A 79 -5.82 -13.17 -17.03
CA PHE A 79 -6.67 -12.22 -17.76
C PHE A 79 -6.39 -12.27 -19.27
N ARG A 80 -5.15 -12.48 -19.68
CA ARG A 80 -4.81 -12.69 -21.10
C ARG A 80 -5.44 -13.97 -21.64
N ASP A 81 -5.42 -15.05 -20.89
CA ASP A 81 -6.12 -16.30 -21.26
C ASP A 81 -7.64 -16.03 -21.44
N LEU A 82 -8.26 -15.25 -20.54
CA LEU A 82 -9.65 -14.85 -20.67
C LEU A 82 -9.90 -14.01 -21.94
N GLN A 83 -9.01 -13.10 -22.26
CA GLN A 83 -9.11 -12.29 -23.51
C GLN A 83 -9.01 -13.16 -24.77
N GLU A 84 -8.15 -14.18 -24.76
CA GLU A 84 -7.92 -15.08 -25.89
C GLU A 84 -9.04 -16.11 -26.07
N LYS A 85 -9.52 -16.69 -24.96
CA LYS A 85 -10.45 -17.84 -24.99
C LYS A 85 -11.91 -17.49 -24.70
N GLY A 86 -12.18 -16.27 -24.20
CA GLY A 86 -13.53 -15.85 -23.84
C GLY A 86 -14.18 -16.81 -22.85
N GLU A 87 -15.40 -17.26 -23.15
CA GLU A 87 -16.17 -18.18 -22.29
C GLU A 87 -15.49 -19.52 -22.03
N ALA A 88 -14.56 -19.93 -22.89
CA ALA A 88 -13.81 -21.18 -22.73
C ALA A 88 -12.63 -21.06 -21.77
N SER A 89 -12.30 -19.85 -21.30
CA SER A 89 -11.24 -19.66 -20.33
C SER A 89 -11.60 -20.29 -18.97
N ILE A 90 -10.64 -21.00 -18.39
CA ILE A 90 -10.75 -21.56 -17.04
C ILE A 90 -10.64 -20.47 -15.96
N TYR A 91 -10.20 -19.28 -16.32
CA TYR A 91 -9.97 -18.14 -15.43
C TYR A 91 -11.12 -17.13 -15.42
N LYS A 92 -12.23 -17.36 -16.14
CA LYS A 92 -13.36 -16.40 -16.20
C LYS A 92 -13.90 -16.02 -14.81
N ASP A 93 -13.90 -16.96 -13.85
CA ASP A 93 -14.38 -16.73 -12.49
C ASP A 93 -13.32 -16.10 -11.55
N TRP A 94 -12.12 -15.83 -12.06
CA TRP A 94 -11.07 -15.14 -11.32
C TRP A 94 -11.32 -13.63 -11.20
N PHE A 95 -12.17 -13.09 -12.05
CA PHE A 95 -12.47 -11.67 -12.12
C PHE A 95 -13.92 -11.40 -11.76
N CYS A 96 -14.17 -10.20 -11.21
CA CYS A 96 -15.53 -9.83 -10.81
C CYS A 96 -16.38 -9.44 -12.01
N ASN A 97 -17.63 -9.93 -12.02
CA ASN A 97 -18.70 -9.53 -12.95
C ASN A 97 -18.29 -9.58 -14.43
N VAL A 98 -17.68 -10.68 -14.85
CA VAL A 98 -17.39 -10.94 -16.27
C VAL A 98 -18.70 -11.18 -17.01
N HIS A 99 -19.02 -10.37 -18.00
CA HIS A 99 -20.22 -10.46 -18.82
C HIS A 99 -19.88 -10.56 -20.31
N PHE A 100 -20.05 -11.75 -20.86
CA PHE A 100 -19.92 -11.98 -22.29
C PHE A 100 -21.11 -11.38 -23.04
N GLY A 101 -20.89 -10.85 -24.25
CA GLY A 101 -21.91 -10.15 -25.04
C GLY A 101 -21.96 -8.64 -24.76
N SER A 102 -21.08 -8.12 -23.92
CA SER A 102 -20.80 -6.68 -23.78
C SER A 102 -19.34 -6.40 -24.15
N SER A 103 -18.96 -5.14 -24.23
CA SER A 103 -17.59 -4.74 -24.59
C SER A 103 -17.06 -3.66 -23.65
N THR A 104 -15.73 -3.52 -23.60
CA THR A 104 -15.09 -2.44 -22.89
C THR A 104 -14.60 -1.34 -23.87
N PRO A 105 -14.33 -0.12 -23.39
CA PRO A 105 -13.69 0.92 -24.19
C PRO A 105 -12.30 0.51 -24.71
N LEU A 106 -11.69 -0.51 -24.15
CA LEU A 106 -10.39 -1.04 -24.58
C LEU A 106 -10.49 -2.16 -25.62
N GLY A 107 -11.72 -2.47 -26.10
CA GLY A 107 -11.97 -3.38 -27.21
C GLY A 107 -12.11 -4.86 -26.80
N ASP A 108 -12.29 -5.17 -25.49
CA ASP A 108 -12.59 -6.54 -25.07
C ASP A 108 -14.02 -6.94 -25.50
N ALA A 109 -14.23 -8.20 -25.85
CA ALA A 109 -15.52 -8.77 -26.22
C ALA A 109 -16.40 -9.16 -25.01
N PHE A 110 -16.02 -8.73 -23.82
CA PHE A 110 -16.72 -8.93 -22.55
C PHE A 110 -16.45 -7.72 -21.64
N SER A 111 -17.32 -7.45 -20.68
CA SER A 111 -17.07 -6.46 -19.62
C SER A 111 -16.74 -7.13 -18.29
N TYR A 112 -16.18 -6.37 -17.37
CA TYR A 112 -15.72 -6.83 -16.05
C TYR A 112 -15.69 -5.65 -15.07
N ASP A 113 -15.63 -5.93 -13.77
CA ASP A 113 -15.43 -4.89 -12.78
C ASP A 113 -13.97 -4.40 -12.78
N THR A 114 -13.81 -3.13 -12.43
CA THR A 114 -12.52 -2.42 -12.42
C THR A 114 -12.33 -1.70 -11.09
N TRP A 115 -11.09 -1.27 -10.81
CA TRP A 115 -10.88 -0.32 -9.75
C TRP A 115 -11.28 1.09 -10.20
N GLN A 116 -12.30 1.66 -9.56
CA GLN A 116 -12.80 3.03 -9.81
C GLN A 116 -13.08 3.38 -11.29
N GLY A 117 -13.52 2.43 -12.09
CA GLY A 117 -13.80 2.65 -13.51
C GLY A 117 -12.58 2.66 -14.43
N ASN A 118 -11.40 2.36 -13.92
CA ASN A 118 -10.19 2.26 -14.73
C ASN A 118 -10.07 0.86 -15.37
N TRP A 119 -10.35 0.77 -16.67
CA TRP A 119 -10.34 -0.49 -17.42
C TRP A 119 -8.98 -1.20 -17.52
N GLU A 120 -7.89 -0.50 -17.21
CA GLU A 120 -6.56 -1.12 -17.12
C GLU A 120 -6.36 -1.92 -15.82
N LEU A 121 -7.24 -1.72 -14.82
CA LEU A 121 -7.13 -2.31 -13.48
C LEU A 121 -8.32 -3.24 -13.22
N VAL A 122 -8.12 -4.51 -13.57
CA VAL A 122 -9.15 -5.57 -13.57
C VAL A 122 -9.38 -6.10 -12.17
N LYS A 123 -10.61 -6.01 -11.66
CA LYS A 123 -10.92 -6.42 -10.28
C LYS A 123 -10.89 -7.94 -10.11
N LEU A 124 -10.11 -8.40 -9.12
CA LEU A 124 -10.02 -9.81 -8.76
C LEU A 124 -11.24 -10.28 -7.95
N ASN A 125 -11.68 -11.49 -8.20
CA ASN A 125 -12.73 -12.17 -7.43
C ASN A 125 -12.14 -12.87 -6.21
N LEU A 126 -12.00 -12.16 -5.10
CA LEU A 126 -11.46 -12.69 -3.85
C LEU A 126 -12.39 -13.66 -3.11
N LYS A 127 -13.56 -13.99 -3.67
CA LYS A 127 -14.41 -15.10 -3.23
C LYS A 127 -14.03 -16.42 -3.92
N ASN A 128 -13.29 -16.35 -5.00
CA ASN A 128 -12.77 -17.53 -5.69
C ASN A 128 -11.54 -18.06 -4.95
N LYS A 129 -11.65 -19.30 -4.47
CA LYS A 129 -10.57 -19.95 -3.72
C LYS A 129 -9.26 -20.02 -4.50
N ALA A 130 -9.28 -20.27 -5.80
CA ALA A 130 -8.07 -20.37 -6.62
C ALA A 130 -7.35 -19.01 -6.72
N VAL A 131 -8.09 -17.89 -6.75
CA VAL A 131 -7.51 -16.54 -6.69
C VAL A 131 -6.84 -16.31 -5.33
N VAL A 132 -7.54 -16.62 -4.24
CA VAL A 132 -7.02 -16.50 -2.88
C VAL A 132 -5.76 -17.35 -2.70
N ASP A 133 -5.79 -18.61 -3.11
CA ASP A 133 -4.65 -19.53 -3.02
C ASP A 133 -3.44 -19.00 -3.83
N HIS A 134 -3.67 -18.43 -5.01
CA HIS A 134 -2.62 -17.84 -5.83
C HIS A 134 -1.96 -16.64 -5.12
N LEU A 135 -2.75 -15.73 -4.55
CA LEU A 135 -2.24 -14.56 -3.84
C LEU A 135 -1.52 -14.96 -2.54
N LEU A 136 -2.08 -15.88 -1.75
CA LEU A 136 -1.42 -16.38 -0.54
C LEU A 136 -0.13 -17.14 -0.86
N GLY A 137 -0.11 -17.88 -1.97
CA GLY A 137 1.10 -18.53 -2.48
C GLY A 137 2.20 -17.52 -2.83
N ALA A 138 1.84 -16.40 -3.46
CA ALA A 138 2.77 -15.31 -3.72
C ALA A 138 3.32 -14.70 -2.41
N VAL A 139 2.45 -14.41 -1.44
CA VAL A 139 2.88 -13.90 -0.12
C VAL A 139 3.83 -14.87 0.58
N LYS A 140 3.55 -16.19 0.51
CA LYS A 140 4.46 -17.21 1.04
C LYS A 140 5.83 -17.12 0.38
N MET A 141 5.86 -17.06 -0.94
CA MET A 141 7.12 -16.93 -1.68
C MET A 141 7.88 -15.66 -1.28
N TRP A 142 7.20 -14.52 -1.11
CA TRP A 142 7.85 -13.28 -0.67
C TRP A 142 8.46 -13.39 0.73
N VAL A 143 7.77 -14.06 1.67
CA VAL A 143 8.30 -14.31 3.01
C VAL A 143 9.51 -15.26 2.95
N GLU A 144 9.41 -16.36 2.21
CA GLU A 144 10.47 -17.38 2.14
C GLU A 144 11.69 -16.91 1.35
N THR A 145 11.48 -16.09 0.29
CA THR A 145 12.54 -15.66 -0.61
C THR A 145 13.21 -14.35 -0.16
N PHE A 146 12.42 -13.42 0.38
CA PHE A 146 12.86 -12.07 0.70
C PHE A 146 12.88 -11.76 2.21
N ASP A 147 12.40 -12.66 3.05
CA ASP A 147 12.28 -12.49 4.51
C ASP A 147 11.55 -11.19 4.89
N ILE A 148 10.47 -10.84 4.19
CA ILE A 148 9.68 -9.65 4.48
C ILE A 148 9.00 -9.74 5.84
N ASP A 149 8.73 -8.57 6.45
CA ASP A 149 8.16 -8.45 7.80
C ASP A 149 6.71 -7.95 7.80
N GLY A 150 6.20 -7.56 6.64
CA GLY A 150 4.83 -7.07 6.53
C GLY A 150 4.42 -6.68 5.13
N LEU A 151 3.14 -6.30 5.01
CA LEU A 151 2.53 -5.79 3.79
C LEU A 151 1.76 -4.49 4.06
N ARG A 152 1.85 -3.57 3.12
CA ARG A 152 0.87 -2.51 2.91
C ARG A 152 -0.12 -3.00 1.86
N LEU A 153 -1.39 -2.93 2.12
CA LEU A 153 -2.44 -3.40 1.22
C LEU A 153 -3.04 -2.21 0.47
N ASP A 154 -2.84 -2.22 -0.83
CA ASP A 154 -3.34 -1.19 -1.75
C ASP A 154 -4.86 -1.22 -1.82
N ALA A 155 -5.49 -0.04 -1.93
CA ALA A 155 -6.94 0.12 -2.06
C ALA A 155 -7.72 -0.80 -1.09
N ALA A 156 -7.31 -0.83 0.17
CA ALA A 156 -7.80 -1.82 1.15
C ALA A 156 -9.31 -1.67 1.44
N ASP A 157 -9.89 -0.50 1.23
CA ASP A 157 -11.33 -0.27 1.34
C ASP A 157 -12.15 -1.00 0.25
N CYS A 158 -11.51 -1.35 -0.86
CA CYS A 158 -12.11 -2.06 -1.98
C CYS A 158 -11.97 -3.60 -1.90
N ILE A 159 -11.19 -4.11 -0.96
CA ILE A 159 -10.89 -5.54 -0.77
C ILE A 159 -11.96 -6.20 0.11
N ASP A 160 -12.33 -7.44 -0.24
CA ASP A 160 -13.23 -8.26 0.58
C ASP A 160 -12.63 -8.50 1.98
N LYS A 161 -13.40 -8.21 3.03
CA LYS A 161 -12.94 -8.31 4.42
C LYS A 161 -12.60 -9.74 4.83
N GLU A 162 -13.22 -10.74 4.22
CA GLU A 162 -12.92 -12.13 4.52
C GLU A 162 -11.53 -12.51 4.01
N PHE A 163 -11.08 -11.92 2.90
CA PHE A 163 -9.69 -12.07 2.44
C PHE A 163 -8.68 -11.56 3.46
N PHE A 164 -8.95 -10.41 4.13
CA PHE A 164 -8.04 -9.91 5.17
C PHE A 164 -7.90 -10.86 6.35
N LYS A 165 -8.99 -11.50 6.78
CA LYS A 165 -8.95 -12.50 7.87
C LYS A 165 -8.11 -13.71 7.48
N GLN A 166 -8.32 -14.21 6.25
CA GLN A 166 -7.52 -15.32 5.72
C GLN A 166 -6.05 -14.93 5.62
N LEU A 167 -5.74 -13.76 5.05
CA LEU A 167 -4.38 -13.23 4.93
C LEU A 167 -3.72 -13.08 6.31
N LYS A 168 -4.45 -12.56 7.31
CA LYS A 168 -3.95 -12.40 8.69
C LYS A 168 -3.53 -13.73 9.30
N VAL A 169 -4.42 -14.71 9.26
CA VAL A 169 -4.15 -16.05 9.81
C VAL A 169 -2.97 -16.69 9.08
N TYR A 170 -2.99 -16.60 7.75
CA TYR A 170 -1.96 -17.19 6.91
C TYR A 170 -0.57 -16.61 7.18
N THR A 171 -0.46 -15.28 7.17
CA THR A 171 0.82 -14.59 7.38
C THR A 171 1.38 -14.76 8.80
N GLN A 172 0.52 -14.83 9.82
CA GLN A 172 0.94 -15.15 11.18
C GLN A 172 1.44 -16.59 11.31
N GLY A 173 0.93 -17.52 10.50
CA GLY A 173 1.46 -18.88 10.40
C GLY A 173 2.84 -18.94 9.76
N LEU A 174 3.16 -18.02 8.84
CA LEU A 174 4.47 -17.92 8.21
C LEU A 174 5.50 -17.21 9.11
N LYS A 175 5.08 -16.11 9.74
CA LYS A 175 5.93 -15.28 10.59
C LYS A 175 5.10 -14.62 11.70
N LYS A 176 5.33 -14.98 12.96
CA LYS A 176 4.50 -14.62 14.11
C LYS A 176 4.19 -13.12 14.22
N ASP A 177 5.19 -12.26 13.96
CA ASP A 177 5.08 -10.81 14.11
C ASP A 177 4.86 -10.11 12.75
N PHE A 178 4.31 -10.83 11.76
CA PHE A 178 4.05 -10.26 10.44
C PHE A 178 3.03 -9.12 10.51
N TRP A 179 3.43 -7.94 10.00
CA TRP A 179 2.63 -6.73 10.11
C TRP A 179 1.79 -6.48 8.86
N LEU A 180 0.51 -6.13 9.06
CA LEU A 180 -0.41 -5.77 7.98
C LEU A 180 -0.90 -4.34 8.19
N MET A 181 -0.81 -3.52 7.16
CA MET A 181 -1.31 -2.16 7.10
C MET A 181 -2.12 -1.96 5.83
N GLY A 182 -3.25 -1.29 5.91
CA GLY A 182 -4.11 -1.01 4.77
C GLY A 182 -4.13 0.46 4.41
N GLU A 183 -4.22 0.74 3.13
CA GLU A 183 -4.55 2.07 2.66
C GLU A 183 -6.06 2.29 2.79
N ILE A 184 -6.44 3.18 3.69
CA ILE A 184 -7.83 3.62 3.89
C ILE A 184 -7.84 5.14 3.92
N ILE A 185 -8.57 5.74 2.98
CA ILE A 185 -8.64 7.20 2.89
C ILE A 185 -9.76 7.74 3.80
N HIS A 186 -10.93 7.10 3.80
CA HIS A 186 -12.12 7.56 4.51
C HIS A 186 -12.81 6.45 5.29
N GLY A 187 -13.63 6.83 6.26
CA GLY A 187 -14.47 5.91 7.03
C GLY A 187 -13.98 5.65 8.45
N ASP A 188 -14.62 4.69 9.12
CA ASP A 188 -14.19 4.25 10.46
C ASP A 188 -13.06 3.23 10.33
N TYR A 189 -11.86 3.63 10.69
CA TYR A 189 -10.65 2.82 10.56
C TYR A 189 -10.71 1.48 11.31
N LYS A 190 -11.54 1.36 12.37
CA LYS A 190 -11.77 0.09 13.08
C LYS A 190 -12.40 -1.00 12.20
N MET A 191 -13.07 -0.59 11.13
CA MET A 191 -13.66 -1.54 10.18
C MET A 191 -12.61 -2.41 9.48
N TRP A 192 -11.35 -1.98 9.49
CA TRP A 192 -10.22 -2.66 8.86
C TRP A 192 -9.06 -2.92 9.84
N ALA A 193 -8.73 -1.94 10.72
CA ALA A 193 -7.71 -2.09 11.74
C ALA A 193 -8.33 -2.67 13.02
N ASN A 194 -8.23 -3.98 13.17
CA ASN A 194 -8.77 -4.73 14.30
C ASN A 194 -8.00 -6.07 14.45
N PRO A 195 -8.19 -6.80 15.56
CA PRO A 195 -7.46 -8.06 15.81
C PRO A 195 -7.58 -9.12 14.72
N ASP A 196 -8.69 -9.14 13.98
CA ASP A 196 -8.97 -10.19 13.00
C ASP A 196 -8.40 -9.90 11.60
N MET A 197 -8.07 -8.64 11.31
CA MET A 197 -7.67 -8.20 9.97
C MET A 197 -6.30 -7.51 9.97
N MET A 198 -6.25 -6.19 10.00
CA MET A 198 -5.00 -5.42 9.90
C MET A 198 -4.60 -4.81 11.23
N HIS A 199 -3.30 -4.57 11.40
CA HIS A 199 -2.75 -3.93 12.60
C HIS A 199 -2.90 -2.41 12.56
N SER A 200 -2.91 -1.84 11.35
CA SER A 200 -2.91 -0.39 11.12
C SER A 200 -3.58 -0.06 9.80
N VAL A 201 -3.96 1.21 9.66
CA VAL A 201 -4.37 1.83 8.40
C VAL A 201 -3.80 3.24 8.31
N THR A 202 -3.78 3.81 7.11
CA THR A 202 -3.33 5.17 6.82
C THR A 202 -4.19 6.22 7.50
N ASN A 203 -3.57 7.20 8.14
CA ASN A 203 -4.26 8.28 8.86
C ASN A 203 -4.34 9.56 8.02
N TYR A 204 -5.14 9.54 6.97
CA TYR A 204 -5.36 10.69 6.10
C TYR A 204 -6.01 11.88 6.82
N GLU A 205 -6.79 11.65 7.86
CA GLU A 205 -7.39 12.72 8.65
C GLU A 205 -6.32 13.58 9.33
N CYS A 206 -5.37 12.95 10.03
CA CYS A 206 -4.28 13.69 10.66
C CYS A 206 -3.31 14.28 9.64
N TRP A 207 -3.03 13.60 8.52
CA TRP A 207 -2.28 14.17 7.40
C TRP A 207 -2.85 15.52 6.97
N LYS A 208 -4.15 15.57 6.68
CA LYS A 208 -4.86 16.80 6.28
C LYS A 208 -4.83 17.84 7.39
N GLY A 209 -5.09 17.44 8.63
CA GLY A 209 -5.08 18.33 9.80
C GLY A 209 -3.72 18.97 10.07
N ILE A 210 -2.62 18.26 9.84
CA ILE A 210 -1.27 18.80 10.05
C ILE A 210 -0.98 19.93 9.07
N TYR A 211 -1.04 19.69 7.75
CA TYR A 211 -0.67 20.73 6.79
C TYR A 211 -1.64 21.90 6.78
N SER A 212 -2.95 21.66 6.94
CA SER A 212 -3.94 22.74 6.98
C SER A 212 -3.76 23.63 8.20
N SER A 213 -3.50 23.04 9.36
CA SER A 213 -3.26 23.81 10.60
C SER A 213 -2.08 24.77 10.50
N HIS A 214 -0.99 24.34 9.89
CA HIS A 214 0.18 25.19 9.65
C HIS A 214 -0.14 26.29 8.64
N ASN A 215 -0.79 25.94 7.52
CA ASN A 215 -1.13 26.88 6.46
C ASN A 215 -2.10 27.98 6.89
N ASP A 216 -3.04 27.63 7.75
CA ASP A 216 -4.09 28.55 8.21
C ASP A 216 -3.75 29.18 9.58
N LYS A 217 -2.59 28.80 10.15
CA LYS A 217 -2.13 29.21 11.50
C LYS A 217 -3.21 28.96 12.56
N ASN A 218 -3.92 27.85 12.43
CA ASN A 218 -5.03 27.43 13.27
C ASN A 218 -4.90 25.93 13.61
N TYR A 219 -4.44 25.64 14.81
CA TYR A 219 -4.22 24.27 15.28
C TYR A 219 -5.45 23.59 15.88
N PHE A 220 -6.62 24.24 15.90
CA PHE A 220 -7.84 23.61 16.45
C PHE A 220 -8.26 22.38 15.67
N GLU A 221 -8.07 22.35 14.34
CA GLU A 221 -8.43 21.20 13.52
C GLU A 221 -7.62 19.96 13.91
N ILE A 222 -6.29 20.05 13.92
CA ILE A 222 -5.45 18.90 14.30
C ILE A 222 -5.62 18.54 15.79
N ALA A 223 -5.79 19.50 16.67
CA ALA A 223 -6.05 19.24 18.08
C ALA A 223 -7.39 18.50 18.27
N HIS A 224 -8.42 18.83 17.49
CA HIS A 224 -9.70 18.12 17.50
C HIS A 224 -9.50 16.68 17.01
N SER A 225 -8.84 16.46 15.88
CA SER A 225 -8.57 15.14 15.33
C SER A 225 -7.78 14.26 16.31
N LEU A 226 -6.72 14.78 16.91
CA LEU A 226 -5.92 14.05 17.88
C LEU A 226 -6.73 13.67 19.15
N ARG A 227 -7.54 14.60 19.66
CA ARG A 227 -8.42 14.31 20.82
C ARG A 227 -9.46 13.26 20.47
N ARG A 228 -10.13 13.42 19.34
CA ARG A 228 -11.16 12.48 18.89
C ARG A 228 -10.60 11.09 18.67
N GLN A 229 -9.41 10.97 18.10
CA GLN A 229 -8.77 9.70 17.78
C GLN A 229 -8.13 9.06 19.02
N PHE A 230 -7.30 9.76 19.77
CA PHE A 230 -6.32 9.16 20.67
C PHE A 230 -6.45 9.56 22.15
N ALA A 231 -7.26 10.55 22.53
CA ALA A 231 -7.47 10.85 23.94
C ALA A 231 -8.15 9.67 24.65
N LYS A 232 -8.11 9.68 25.98
CA LYS A 232 -8.82 8.68 26.80
C LYS A 232 -10.30 8.64 26.41
N GLY A 233 -10.77 7.48 25.96
CA GLY A 233 -12.11 7.29 25.36
C GLY A 233 -12.22 7.69 23.89
N GLY A 234 -11.12 8.06 23.25
CA GLY A 234 -11.09 8.38 21.82
C GLY A 234 -11.38 7.17 20.94
N ILE A 235 -11.87 7.44 19.73
CA ILE A 235 -12.35 6.37 18.83
C ILE A 235 -11.26 5.38 18.42
N TYR A 236 -9.98 5.79 18.44
CA TYR A 236 -8.82 4.97 18.06
C TYR A 236 -7.77 4.91 19.20
N GLU A 237 -8.16 5.08 20.45
CA GLU A 237 -7.26 5.10 21.63
C GLU A 237 -6.26 3.94 21.62
N ASN A 238 -6.71 2.76 21.21
CA ASN A 238 -5.90 1.53 21.21
C ASN A 238 -5.34 1.15 19.80
N LEU A 239 -5.51 1.99 18.81
CA LEU A 239 -4.97 1.76 17.47
C LEU A 239 -3.69 2.56 17.25
N ARG A 240 -2.71 1.93 16.65
CA ARG A 240 -1.50 2.59 16.14
C ARG A 240 -1.64 2.82 14.65
N LEU A 241 -2.21 3.97 14.28
CA LEU A 241 -2.40 4.34 12.88
C LEU A 241 -1.08 4.70 12.21
N TYR A 242 -0.99 4.43 10.92
CA TYR A 242 0.15 4.81 10.09
C TYR A 242 0.03 6.30 9.70
N ASN A 243 0.86 7.13 10.32
CA ASN A 243 0.89 8.57 10.14
C ASN A 243 1.96 8.99 9.14
N PHE A 244 1.65 9.96 8.30
CA PHE A 244 2.55 10.47 7.26
C PHE A 244 2.28 11.95 6.99
N LEU A 245 3.25 12.65 6.40
CA LEU A 245 3.08 14.02 5.90
C LEU A 245 2.86 14.05 4.39
N ASP A 246 3.39 13.07 3.69
CA ASP A 246 3.20 12.85 2.27
C ASP A 246 3.46 11.37 1.90
N ASN A 247 3.04 11.02 0.71
CA ASN A 247 3.28 9.72 0.08
C ASN A 247 3.25 9.89 -1.45
N HIS A 248 3.23 8.77 -2.19
CA HIS A 248 3.18 8.79 -3.65
C HIS A 248 1.82 9.24 -4.23
N ASP A 249 0.77 9.34 -3.41
CA ASP A 249 -0.60 9.70 -3.84
C ASP A 249 -1.00 11.14 -3.56
N VAL A 250 -0.20 11.84 -2.78
CA VAL A 250 -0.46 13.25 -2.45
C VAL A 250 0.73 14.12 -2.82
N ASN A 251 0.53 15.42 -2.83
CA ASN A 251 1.63 16.37 -3.01
C ASN A 251 2.66 16.23 -1.89
N ARG A 252 3.92 16.42 -2.20
CA ARG A 252 4.96 16.48 -1.19
C ARG A 252 4.66 17.56 -0.16
N ILE A 253 4.97 17.30 1.11
CA ILE A 253 4.68 18.21 2.21
C ILE A 253 5.31 19.60 1.98
N ALA A 254 6.53 19.65 1.45
CA ALA A 254 7.21 20.89 1.10
C ALA A 254 6.47 21.73 0.04
N SER A 255 5.65 21.07 -0.81
CA SER A 255 4.80 21.76 -1.78
C SER A 255 3.42 22.13 -1.23
N LEU A 256 2.99 21.52 -0.13
CA LEU A 256 1.71 21.81 0.53
C LEU A 256 1.82 22.98 1.50
N LEU A 257 2.96 23.12 2.18
CA LEU A 257 3.17 24.17 3.17
C LEU A 257 3.35 25.52 2.50
N LYS A 258 2.57 26.53 2.93
CA LYS A 258 2.69 27.93 2.48
C LYS A 258 3.99 28.59 2.97
N ASN A 259 4.45 28.18 4.15
CA ASN A 259 5.71 28.65 4.74
C ASN A 259 6.69 27.49 4.87
N PRO A 260 7.81 27.46 4.14
CA PRO A 260 8.80 26.40 4.22
C PRO A 260 9.37 26.16 5.63
N ALA A 261 9.39 27.18 6.49
CA ALA A 261 9.86 27.04 7.87
C ALA A 261 8.95 26.15 8.74
N ASP A 262 7.73 25.89 8.31
CA ASP A 262 6.80 25.01 9.04
C ASP A 262 7.10 23.51 8.82
N LEU A 263 8.05 23.16 7.96
CA LEU A 263 8.40 21.76 7.67
C LEU A 263 8.89 21.04 8.93
N GLU A 264 9.80 21.64 9.69
CA GLU A 264 10.29 21.05 10.93
C GLU A 264 9.19 20.90 11.98
N ASN A 265 8.28 21.87 12.07
CA ASN A 265 7.14 21.83 12.98
C ASN A 265 6.18 20.70 12.61
N ALA A 266 5.92 20.51 11.31
CA ALA A 266 5.08 19.43 10.81
C ALA A 266 5.68 18.06 11.14
N TYR A 267 6.98 17.86 10.93
CA TYR A 267 7.67 16.63 11.33
C TYR A 267 7.70 16.44 12.86
N THR A 268 7.93 17.49 13.62
CA THR A 268 7.85 17.43 15.08
C THR A 268 6.48 16.92 15.53
N MET A 269 5.42 17.44 14.94
CA MET A 269 4.06 16.97 15.23
C MET A 269 3.88 15.51 14.84
N LEU A 270 4.32 15.09 13.64
CA LEU A 270 4.24 13.72 13.17
C LEU A 270 4.90 12.73 14.15
N PHE A 271 6.10 13.04 14.64
CA PHE A 271 6.84 12.15 15.52
C PHE A 271 6.35 12.20 16.97
N CYS A 272 5.66 13.25 17.39
CA CYS A 272 5.13 13.37 18.75
C CYS A 272 3.70 12.87 18.90
N MET A 273 2.96 12.64 17.82
CA MET A 273 1.60 12.13 17.89
C MET A 273 1.56 10.60 18.05
N PRO A 274 0.48 10.04 18.65
CA PRO A 274 0.34 8.58 18.74
C PRO A 274 0.26 7.92 17.37
N GLY A 275 0.90 6.74 17.25
CA GLY A 275 0.85 5.95 16.01
C GLY A 275 2.23 5.55 15.50
N ILE A 276 2.32 5.28 14.20
CA ILE A 276 3.54 4.85 13.50
C ILE A 276 3.90 5.96 12.52
N PRO A 277 4.95 6.77 12.80
CA PRO A 277 5.37 7.83 11.90
C PRO A 277 6.06 7.26 10.67
N SER A 278 5.80 7.84 9.52
CA SER A 278 6.42 7.49 8.24
C SER A 278 6.97 8.73 7.55
N VAL A 279 8.16 8.61 6.99
CA VAL A 279 8.80 9.62 6.16
C VAL A 279 8.88 9.10 4.72
N TYR A 280 8.27 9.84 3.79
CA TYR A 280 8.41 9.54 2.37
C TYR A 280 9.80 9.97 1.90
N TYR A 281 10.46 9.13 1.11
CA TYR A 281 11.86 9.33 0.72
C TYR A 281 12.09 10.73 0.14
N GLY A 282 13.10 11.44 0.64
CA GLY A 282 13.46 12.79 0.20
C GLY A 282 12.66 13.92 0.86
N SER A 283 11.56 13.63 1.55
CA SER A 283 10.77 14.65 2.24
C SER A 283 11.48 15.19 3.46
N GLU A 284 12.38 14.42 4.06
CA GLU A 284 13.29 14.84 5.13
C GLU A 284 14.26 15.97 4.70
N TRP A 285 14.49 16.10 3.41
CA TRP A 285 15.29 17.19 2.81
C TRP A 285 14.44 18.31 2.22
N GLY A 286 13.12 18.28 2.42
CA GLY A 286 12.21 19.26 1.86
C GLY A 286 12.09 19.22 0.34
N ILE A 287 12.26 18.04 -0.28
CA ILE A 287 12.06 17.89 -1.72
C ILE A 287 10.62 18.24 -2.06
N ALA A 288 10.47 19.20 -2.97
CA ALA A 288 9.16 19.61 -3.49
C ALA A 288 8.68 18.68 -4.61
N GLY A 289 7.37 18.59 -4.76
CA GLY A 289 6.72 17.83 -5.83
C GLY A 289 5.21 17.96 -5.74
N VAL A 290 4.57 18.19 -6.87
CA VAL A 290 3.12 18.22 -7.01
C VAL A 290 2.71 16.99 -7.79
N LYS A 291 1.77 16.21 -7.25
CA LYS A 291 1.20 15.08 -7.97
C LYS A 291 0.38 15.64 -9.14
N THR A 292 0.85 15.38 -10.34
CA THR A 292 0.04 15.60 -11.53
C THR A 292 -0.96 14.45 -11.65
N SER A 293 -2.24 14.76 -11.90
CA SER A 293 -3.20 13.73 -12.27
C SER A 293 -2.62 12.99 -13.49
N GLY A 294 -2.08 11.80 -13.25
CA GLY A 294 -1.61 10.95 -14.35
C GLY A 294 -2.78 10.64 -15.27
N LYS A 295 -2.63 10.98 -16.53
CA LYS A 295 -3.38 10.36 -17.61
C LYS A 295 -2.65 9.09 -18.01
#